data_af7d9be89f0b775586a0b318f665e265
#
_entry.id   af7d9be89f0b775586a0b318f665e265
#
_cell.length_a   1.000
_cell.length_b   1.000
_cell.length_c   1.000
_cell.angle_alpha   90.00
_cell.angle_beta   90.00
_cell.angle_gamma   90.00
#
_symmetry.space_group_name_H-M   'P 1'
#
loop_
_entity.id
_entity.type
_entity.pdbx_description
1 polymer ?
#
loop_
_entity_poly.entity_id
_entity_poly.type
_entity_poly.pdbx_seq_one_letter_code
_entity_poly.pdbx_strand_id
1 'polypeptide(L)'
;MQASGTVVIAAAGMGTRLGLNLPKALVEVEGRPMIAHQLDLLSDIEDVVVVVGYRARQVIDLVLSIRPQALIAFNHDYASTGTAASLSKGSQAAGDRVVALDGDLLVDRGDFYTFWNCNEAVLGLTRPTTGRPVYAHLHDGGGHVVRLTQDDTSEWEWCGLLAAPRQVTASLGSGHVFSGLRSHLPLDWITVDCVEVDDPDDLARAGSWLAERGGSLSG
;
A
#
# COMPACT_ATOMS: atom_id res chain seq x y z
N MET A 1 2.04 -14.40 20.26
CA MET A 1 0.67 -14.22 19.69
C MET A 1 0.86 -13.73 18.28
N GLN A 2 0.17 -14.30 17.32
CA GLN A 2 0.18 -13.80 15.94
C GLN A 2 -0.50 -12.43 15.91
N ALA A 3 0.04 -11.45 15.18
CA ALA A 3 -0.58 -10.14 15.08
C ALA A 3 -1.97 -10.29 14.45
N SER A 4 -2.95 -9.61 14.99
CA SER A 4 -4.30 -9.55 14.44
C SER A 4 -4.56 -8.17 13.85
N GLY A 5 -5.36 -8.09 12.80
CA GLY A 5 -5.70 -6.83 12.15
C GLY A 5 -6.36 -7.05 10.81
N THR A 6 -6.69 -5.97 10.13
CA THR A 6 -7.26 -5.98 8.79
C THR A 6 -6.29 -5.31 7.81
N VAL A 7 -6.00 -5.93 6.68
CA VAL A 7 -5.30 -5.27 5.59
C VAL A 7 -6.32 -4.52 4.74
N VAL A 8 -6.07 -3.23 4.51
CA VAL A 8 -6.88 -2.38 3.63
C VAL A 8 -6.06 -2.03 2.39
N ILE A 9 -6.47 -2.53 1.23
CA ILE A 9 -5.83 -2.25 -0.06
C ILE A 9 -6.54 -1.08 -0.74
N ALA A 10 -5.81 -0.01 -1.04
CA ALA A 10 -6.34 1.17 -1.73
C ALA A 10 -6.32 1.00 -3.26
N ALA A 11 -7.28 0.27 -3.82
CA ALA A 11 -7.36 -0.10 -5.23
C ALA A 11 -8.33 0.75 -6.07
N ALA A 12 -8.66 1.98 -5.63
CA ALA A 12 -9.64 2.84 -6.30
C ALA A 12 -9.08 3.68 -7.47
N GLY A 13 -7.77 3.68 -7.67
CA GLY A 13 -7.05 4.58 -8.58
C GLY A 13 -7.24 4.28 -10.07
N MET A 14 -7.14 5.35 -10.90
CA MET A 14 -7.32 5.30 -12.35
C MET A 14 -6.06 4.86 -13.13
N GLY A 15 -4.87 4.95 -12.54
CA GLY A 15 -3.61 4.62 -13.23
C GLY A 15 -3.32 5.50 -14.46
N THR A 16 -3.70 6.77 -14.45
CA THR A 16 -3.64 7.67 -15.63
C THR A 16 -2.23 7.85 -16.20
N ARG A 17 -1.19 7.81 -15.35
CA ARG A 17 0.21 7.96 -15.77
C ARG A 17 0.72 6.76 -16.60
N LEU A 18 0.16 5.58 -16.39
CA LEU A 18 0.48 4.39 -17.18
C LEU A 18 -0.13 4.41 -18.60
N GLY A 19 -1.11 5.27 -18.87
CA GLY A 19 -1.73 5.41 -20.19
C GLY A 19 -2.57 4.21 -20.67
N LEU A 20 -2.76 3.20 -19.84
CA LEU A 20 -3.37 1.91 -20.21
C LEU A 20 -4.91 1.92 -20.19
N ASN A 21 -5.53 3.01 -19.72
CA ASN A 21 -6.98 3.11 -19.57
C ASN A 21 -7.60 1.92 -18.79
N LEU A 22 -6.90 1.43 -17.78
CA LEU A 22 -7.29 0.35 -16.87
C LEU A 22 -7.22 0.84 -15.43
N PRO A 23 -8.01 0.25 -14.50
CA PRO A 23 -7.76 0.42 -13.08
C PRO A 23 -6.30 0.06 -12.75
N LYS A 24 -5.61 0.89 -11.95
CA LYS A 24 -4.20 0.65 -11.60
C LYS A 24 -3.99 -0.76 -11.02
N ALA A 25 -4.90 -1.21 -10.19
CA ALA A 25 -4.89 -2.56 -9.60
C ALA A 25 -4.96 -3.72 -10.62
N LEU A 26 -5.41 -3.46 -11.84
CA LEU A 26 -5.50 -4.45 -12.94
C LEU A 26 -4.33 -4.36 -13.93
N VAL A 27 -3.38 -3.44 -13.72
CA VAL A 27 -2.15 -3.41 -14.52
C VAL A 27 -1.35 -4.68 -14.25
N GLU A 28 -0.88 -5.31 -15.32
CA GLU A 28 -0.15 -6.58 -15.21
C GLU A 28 1.35 -6.35 -15.03
N VAL A 29 1.93 -7.04 -14.05
CA VAL A 29 3.36 -7.23 -13.90
C VAL A 29 3.64 -8.71 -14.11
N GLU A 30 4.53 -9.05 -15.04
CA GLU A 30 4.83 -10.44 -15.42
C GLU A 30 3.56 -11.26 -15.75
N GLY A 31 2.64 -10.65 -16.53
CA GLY A 31 1.41 -11.31 -16.99
C GLY A 31 0.35 -11.53 -15.91
N ARG A 32 0.50 -10.91 -14.75
CA ARG A 32 -0.42 -11.05 -13.62
C ARG A 32 -0.81 -9.68 -13.04
N PRO A 33 -2.11 -9.40 -12.82
CA PRO A 33 -2.56 -8.13 -12.26
C PRO A 33 -1.95 -7.82 -10.89
N MET A 34 -1.63 -6.54 -10.65
CA MET A 34 -1.07 -6.05 -9.38
C MET A 34 -1.84 -6.54 -8.16
N ILE A 35 -3.18 -6.41 -8.20
CA ILE A 35 -4.04 -6.85 -7.09
C ILE A 35 -3.94 -8.37 -6.84
N ALA A 36 -3.68 -9.18 -7.88
CA ALA A 36 -3.52 -10.62 -7.71
C ALA A 36 -2.21 -10.97 -7.00
N HIS A 37 -1.11 -10.23 -7.25
CA HIS A 37 0.13 -10.36 -6.49
C HIS A 37 -0.09 -9.99 -5.01
N GLN A 38 -0.82 -8.88 -4.76
CA GLN A 38 -1.13 -8.44 -3.41
C GLN A 38 -2.00 -9.45 -2.64
N LEU A 39 -3.03 -10.01 -3.29
CA LEU A 39 -3.89 -11.01 -2.66
C LEU A 39 -3.14 -12.31 -2.34
N ASP A 40 -2.16 -12.71 -3.15
CA ASP A 40 -1.28 -13.85 -2.85
C ASP A 40 -0.36 -13.58 -1.67
N LEU A 41 0.23 -12.38 -1.63
CA LEU A 41 1.02 -11.94 -0.47
C LEU A 41 0.22 -12.11 0.83
N LEU A 42 -1.08 -11.84 0.78
CA LEU A 42 -1.99 -11.84 1.92
C LEU A 42 -2.69 -13.19 2.14
N SER A 43 -2.22 -14.29 1.54
CA SER A 43 -2.89 -15.62 1.62
C SER A 43 -3.17 -16.11 3.05
N ASP A 44 -2.28 -15.80 3.99
CA ASP A 44 -2.37 -16.24 5.40
C ASP A 44 -3.08 -15.20 6.30
N ILE A 45 -3.58 -14.09 5.75
CA ILE A 45 -4.29 -13.04 6.47
C ILE A 45 -5.78 -13.19 6.24
N GLU A 46 -6.56 -13.31 7.30
CA GLU A 46 -7.99 -13.57 7.21
C GLU A 46 -8.77 -12.34 6.74
N ASP A 47 -8.52 -11.20 7.36
CA ASP A 47 -9.29 -9.97 7.16
C ASP A 47 -8.64 -9.04 6.12
N VAL A 48 -9.22 -9.00 4.93
CA VAL A 48 -8.79 -8.11 3.84
C VAL A 48 -9.97 -7.30 3.33
N VAL A 49 -9.81 -5.99 3.27
CA VAL A 49 -10.72 -5.02 2.66
C VAL A 49 -10.07 -4.45 1.41
N VAL A 50 -10.73 -4.54 0.27
CA VAL A 50 -10.29 -3.91 -0.98
C VAL A 50 -11.16 -2.70 -1.27
N VAL A 51 -10.55 -1.52 -1.34
CA VAL A 51 -11.27 -0.28 -1.66
C VAL A 51 -11.23 -0.06 -3.16
N VAL A 52 -12.39 -0.05 -3.79
CA VAL A 52 -12.56 0.10 -5.24
C VAL A 52 -13.17 1.45 -5.61
N GLY A 53 -12.95 1.90 -6.85
CA GLY A 53 -13.48 3.17 -7.36
C GLY A 53 -13.61 3.14 -8.87
N TYR A 54 -12.55 3.52 -9.59
CA TYR A 54 -12.54 3.51 -11.04
C TYR A 54 -12.78 2.10 -11.59
N ARG A 55 -13.80 1.96 -12.49
CA ARG A 55 -14.21 0.67 -13.05
C ARG A 55 -14.33 -0.45 -12.01
N ALA A 56 -14.89 -0.12 -10.85
CA ALA A 56 -14.97 -0.98 -9.67
C ALA A 56 -15.35 -2.44 -9.99
N ARG A 57 -16.33 -2.64 -10.90
CA ARG A 57 -16.79 -4.00 -11.24
C ARG A 57 -15.68 -4.91 -11.73
N GLN A 58 -14.78 -4.41 -12.58
CA GLN A 58 -13.67 -5.23 -13.11
C GLN A 58 -12.72 -5.66 -12.00
N VAL A 59 -12.43 -4.76 -11.05
CA VAL A 59 -11.59 -5.08 -9.89
C VAL A 59 -12.29 -6.07 -8.95
N ILE A 60 -13.57 -5.85 -8.67
CA ILE A 60 -14.39 -6.73 -7.81
C ILE A 60 -14.45 -8.15 -8.37
N ASP A 61 -14.76 -8.29 -9.67
CA ASP A 61 -14.89 -9.59 -10.32
C ASP A 61 -13.58 -10.39 -10.17
N LEU A 62 -12.42 -9.75 -10.36
CA LEU A 62 -11.12 -10.40 -10.16
C LEU A 62 -10.84 -10.70 -8.69
N VAL A 63 -11.02 -9.73 -7.80
CA VAL A 63 -10.77 -9.91 -6.36
C VAL A 63 -11.57 -11.08 -5.81
N LEU A 64 -12.88 -11.11 -6.07
CA LEU A 64 -13.75 -12.15 -5.55
C LEU A 64 -13.53 -13.52 -6.22
N SER A 65 -12.96 -13.56 -7.43
CA SER A 65 -12.55 -14.83 -8.04
C SER A 65 -11.33 -15.44 -7.36
N ILE A 66 -10.42 -14.62 -6.82
CA ILE A 66 -9.21 -15.06 -6.11
C ILE A 66 -9.50 -15.26 -4.61
N ARG A 67 -10.24 -14.32 -4.02
CA ARG A 67 -10.52 -14.27 -2.59
C ARG A 67 -12.00 -13.95 -2.33
N PRO A 68 -12.90 -14.95 -2.37
CA PRO A 68 -14.35 -14.75 -2.24
C PRO A 68 -14.77 -14.11 -0.91
N GLN A 69 -13.96 -14.22 0.15
CA GLN A 69 -14.23 -13.65 1.48
C GLN A 69 -13.72 -12.22 1.67
N ALA A 70 -13.05 -11.62 0.66
CA ALA A 70 -12.59 -10.24 0.77
C ALA A 70 -13.78 -9.28 0.91
N LEU A 71 -13.68 -8.33 1.82
CA LEU A 71 -14.65 -7.25 1.94
C LEU A 71 -14.37 -6.17 0.88
N ILE A 72 -15.44 -5.67 0.27
CA ILE A 72 -15.33 -4.61 -0.74
C ILE A 72 -15.88 -3.30 -0.15
N ALA A 73 -15.05 -2.27 -0.13
CA ALA A 73 -15.45 -0.91 0.19
C ALA A 73 -15.39 -0.03 -1.07
N PHE A 74 -16.22 1.02 -1.13
CA PHE A 74 -16.30 1.90 -2.30
C PHE A 74 -15.76 3.30 -1.97
N ASN A 75 -14.89 3.80 -2.82
CA ASN A 75 -14.61 5.23 -2.90
C ASN A 75 -15.29 5.80 -4.16
N HIS A 76 -16.53 6.27 -4.03
CA HIS A 76 -17.26 6.87 -5.15
C HIS A 76 -16.66 8.20 -5.62
N ASP A 77 -15.88 8.87 -4.76
CA ASP A 77 -15.26 10.15 -5.02
C ASP A 77 -13.82 10.02 -5.53
N TYR A 78 -13.44 8.83 -6.02
CA TYR A 78 -12.06 8.48 -6.44
C TYR A 78 -11.44 9.49 -7.42
N ALA A 79 -12.25 10.13 -8.25
CA ALA A 79 -11.78 11.08 -9.26
C ALA A 79 -11.37 12.46 -8.66
N SER A 80 -11.86 12.78 -7.48
CA SER A 80 -11.63 14.07 -6.79
C SER A 80 -10.91 13.94 -5.45
N THR A 81 -10.58 12.71 -5.04
CA THR A 81 -9.93 12.43 -3.76
C THR A 81 -8.63 11.63 -3.95
N GLY A 82 -7.74 11.70 -2.97
CA GLY A 82 -6.51 10.90 -2.93
C GLY A 82 -6.67 9.56 -2.20
N THR A 83 -5.55 8.85 -2.04
CA THR A 83 -5.47 7.54 -1.39
C THR A 83 -5.97 7.58 0.05
N ALA A 84 -5.77 8.69 0.78
CA ALA A 84 -6.27 8.86 2.15
C ALA A 84 -7.78 8.64 2.27
N ALA A 85 -8.57 9.14 1.31
CA ALA A 85 -10.02 8.90 1.30
C ALA A 85 -10.37 7.42 1.12
N SER A 86 -9.64 6.72 0.26
CA SER A 86 -9.83 5.28 0.05
C SER A 86 -9.52 4.50 1.33
N LEU A 87 -8.37 4.76 1.96
CA LEU A 87 -8.00 4.13 3.22
C LEU A 87 -9.01 4.43 4.33
N SER A 88 -9.46 5.68 4.44
CA SER A 88 -10.47 6.08 5.43
C SER A 88 -11.78 5.29 5.24
N LYS A 89 -12.24 5.11 4.01
CA LYS A 89 -13.46 4.33 3.69
C LYS A 89 -13.26 2.84 3.98
N GLY A 90 -12.13 2.26 3.62
CA GLY A 90 -11.79 0.86 3.92
C GLY A 90 -11.67 0.60 5.42
N SER A 91 -11.11 1.54 6.16
CA SER A 91 -10.95 1.45 7.62
C SER A 91 -12.28 1.38 8.38
N GLN A 92 -13.39 1.88 7.80
CA GLN A 92 -14.71 1.76 8.41
C GLN A 92 -15.20 0.32 8.50
N ALA A 93 -14.74 -0.56 7.60
CA ALA A 93 -15.04 -1.98 7.59
C ALA A 93 -13.96 -2.85 8.28
N ALA A 94 -12.91 -2.23 8.80
CA ALA A 94 -11.78 -2.91 9.40
C ALA A 94 -11.92 -3.11 10.92
N GLY A 95 -11.16 -4.05 11.47
CA GLY A 95 -10.96 -4.21 12.91
C GLY A 95 -10.15 -3.05 13.54
N ASP A 96 -9.72 -3.22 14.79
CA ASP A 96 -9.08 -2.14 15.56
C ASP A 96 -7.70 -1.75 15.05
N ARG A 97 -6.98 -2.66 14.40
CA ARG A 97 -5.69 -2.43 13.76
C ARG A 97 -5.82 -2.57 12.25
N VAL A 98 -5.28 -1.61 11.53
CA VAL A 98 -5.26 -1.58 10.07
C VAL A 98 -3.82 -1.60 9.58
N VAL A 99 -3.54 -2.47 8.60
CA VAL A 99 -2.38 -2.35 7.73
C VAL A 99 -2.87 -1.82 6.38
N ALA A 100 -2.52 -0.58 6.09
CA ALA A 100 -2.82 0.08 4.83
C ALA A 100 -1.75 -0.29 3.79
N LEU A 101 -2.20 -0.78 2.63
CA LEU A 101 -1.37 -1.15 1.50
C LEU A 101 -1.84 -0.38 0.26
N ASP A 102 -0.97 0.40 -0.35
CA ASP A 102 -1.30 1.10 -1.58
C ASP A 102 -1.49 0.09 -2.73
N GLY A 103 -2.48 0.32 -3.58
CA GLY A 103 -2.91 -0.62 -4.62
C GLY A 103 -1.91 -0.79 -5.78
N ASP A 104 -0.82 -0.06 -5.76
CA ASP A 104 0.28 -0.03 -6.73
C ASP A 104 1.61 -0.51 -6.16
N LEU A 105 1.62 -1.00 -4.93
CA LEU A 105 2.80 -1.46 -4.22
C LEU A 105 2.93 -2.97 -4.25
N LEU A 106 4.07 -3.48 -4.72
CA LEU A 106 4.51 -4.87 -4.51
C LEU A 106 5.53 -4.89 -3.38
N VAL A 107 5.38 -5.83 -2.45
CA VAL A 107 6.18 -5.93 -1.22
C VAL A 107 6.78 -7.32 -1.11
N ASP A 108 8.05 -7.40 -0.69
CA ASP A 108 8.66 -8.68 -0.35
C ASP A 108 7.86 -9.37 0.76
N ARG A 109 7.64 -10.69 0.61
CA ARG A 109 6.82 -11.45 1.56
C ARG A 109 7.40 -11.47 2.97
N GLY A 110 8.70 -11.67 3.11
CA GLY A 110 9.37 -11.72 4.41
C GLY A 110 9.28 -10.38 5.15
N ASP A 111 9.54 -9.29 4.43
CA ASP A 111 9.47 -7.93 4.96
C ASP A 111 8.02 -7.54 5.30
N PHE A 112 7.05 -7.93 4.45
CA PHE A 112 5.63 -7.69 4.76
C PHE A 112 5.21 -8.38 6.05
N TYR A 113 5.58 -9.66 6.26
CA TYR A 113 5.21 -10.36 7.50
C TYR A 113 5.98 -9.86 8.71
N THR A 114 7.21 -9.37 8.56
CA THR A 114 7.93 -8.65 9.61
C THR A 114 7.15 -7.38 10.00
N PHE A 115 6.70 -6.61 9.00
CA PHE A 115 5.87 -5.42 9.20
C PHE A 115 4.50 -5.76 9.82
N TRP A 116 3.84 -6.81 9.34
CA TRP A 116 2.56 -7.29 9.87
C TRP A 116 2.63 -7.59 11.36
N ASN A 117 3.74 -8.17 11.82
CA ASN A 117 3.92 -8.57 13.21
C ASN A 117 4.33 -7.41 14.15
N CYS A 118 4.56 -6.20 13.64
CA CYS A 118 4.73 -5.03 14.50
C CYS A 118 3.42 -4.70 15.21
N ASN A 119 3.46 -4.53 16.53
CA ASN A 119 2.26 -4.25 17.34
C ASN A 119 1.92 -2.75 17.42
N GLU A 120 2.87 -1.88 17.11
CA GLU A 120 2.74 -0.43 17.22
C GLU A 120 2.39 0.21 15.86
N ALA A 121 2.08 1.50 15.87
CA ALA A 121 1.93 2.26 14.64
C ALA A 121 3.30 2.42 13.99
N VAL A 122 3.43 1.94 12.73
CA VAL A 122 4.71 1.85 12.04
C VAL A 122 4.58 2.18 10.55
N LEU A 123 5.62 2.79 9.99
CA LEU A 123 5.76 3.11 8.58
C LEU A 123 6.76 2.15 7.90
N GLY A 124 6.42 1.68 6.69
CA GLY A 124 7.38 1.02 5.82
C GLY A 124 8.24 2.03 5.09
N LEU A 125 9.55 1.99 5.26
CA LEU A 125 10.49 2.85 4.54
C LEU A 125 11.37 2.03 3.60
N THR A 126 11.72 2.65 2.48
CA THR A 126 12.67 2.11 1.50
C THR A 126 13.67 3.20 1.11
N ARG A 127 14.68 2.86 0.29
CA ARG A 127 15.52 3.87 -0.36
C ARG A 127 14.71 4.55 -1.47
N PRO A 128 14.90 5.87 -1.72
CA PRO A 128 14.16 6.57 -2.76
C PRO A 128 14.38 5.96 -4.14
N THR A 129 13.29 5.49 -4.76
CA THR A 129 13.29 4.85 -6.07
C THR A 129 12.23 5.40 -7.01
N THR A 130 11.23 6.10 -6.46
CA THR A 130 10.11 6.64 -7.24
C THR A 130 10.44 8.00 -7.86
N GLY A 131 9.71 8.37 -8.92
CA GLY A 131 9.87 9.69 -9.55
C GLY A 131 9.35 10.85 -8.70
N ARG A 132 8.57 10.58 -7.66
CA ARG A 132 8.00 11.57 -6.71
C ARG A 132 7.99 11.03 -5.29
N PRO A 133 9.16 10.84 -4.68
CA PRO A 133 9.26 10.25 -3.35
C PRO A 133 8.51 11.06 -2.29
N VAL A 134 7.89 10.37 -1.35
CA VAL A 134 7.50 10.96 -0.07
C VAL A 134 8.64 10.71 0.90
N TYR A 135 9.52 11.68 1.04
CA TYR A 135 10.69 11.57 1.90
C TYR A 135 10.32 11.52 3.38
N ALA A 136 10.92 10.57 4.09
CA ALA A 136 10.79 10.41 5.53
C ALA A 136 12.02 10.95 6.25
N HIS A 137 11.83 11.93 7.11
CA HIS A 137 12.88 12.52 7.94
C HIS A 137 12.83 11.91 9.33
N LEU A 138 13.97 11.37 9.75
CA LEU A 138 14.13 10.74 11.05
C LEU A 138 14.57 11.77 12.10
N HIS A 139 14.20 11.55 13.34
CA HIS A 139 14.79 12.27 14.47
C HIS A 139 16.32 11.98 14.54
N ASP A 140 17.07 12.91 15.09
CA ASP A 140 18.53 12.78 15.26
C ASP A 140 18.91 11.42 15.88
N GLY A 141 19.79 10.69 15.18
CA GLY A 141 20.23 9.36 15.60
C GLY A 141 19.42 8.17 15.07
N GLY A 142 18.48 8.38 14.11
CA GLY A 142 17.79 7.29 13.41
C GLY A 142 16.57 6.73 14.16
N GLY A 143 16.00 7.50 15.08
CA GLY A 143 14.84 7.12 15.90
C GLY A 143 13.54 7.04 15.09
N HIS A 144 12.53 7.83 15.47
CA HIS A 144 11.22 7.86 14.83
C HIS A 144 11.20 8.75 13.58
N VAL A 145 10.25 8.51 12.67
CA VAL A 145 9.90 9.43 11.60
C VAL A 145 9.19 10.64 12.20
N VAL A 146 9.76 11.83 12.00
CA VAL A 146 9.24 13.09 12.53
C VAL A 146 8.58 13.97 11.46
N ARG A 147 8.86 13.70 10.18
CA ARG A 147 8.28 14.46 9.06
C ARG A 147 8.21 13.62 7.79
N LEU A 148 7.09 13.75 7.07
CA LEU A 148 6.88 13.22 5.72
C LEU A 148 6.64 14.40 4.76
N THR A 149 7.37 14.47 3.64
CA THR A 149 7.31 15.58 2.68
C THR A 149 7.76 15.17 1.28
N GLN A 150 7.34 15.93 0.27
CA GLN A 150 7.86 15.84 -1.11
C GLN A 150 8.77 17.03 -1.47
N ASP A 151 8.94 18.00 -0.56
CA ASP A 151 9.62 19.28 -0.83
C ASP A 151 11.11 19.25 -0.47
N ASP A 152 11.56 18.28 0.28
CA ASP A 152 12.90 18.21 0.86
C ASP A 152 13.41 16.77 0.90
N THR A 153 14.64 16.52 0.48
CA THR A 153 15.19 15.17 0.27
C THR A 153 15.67 14.52 1.57
N SER A 154 15.54 13.19 1.63
CA SER A 154 16.05 12.33 2.69
C SER A 154 16.66 11.06 2.10
N GLU A 155 17.40 10.30 2.91
CA GLU A 155 17.87 8.96 2.55
C GLU A 155 16.73 7.92 2.51
N TRP A 156 15.55 8.26 3.05
CA TRP A 156 14.42 7.38 3.20
C TRP A 156 13.20 7.91 2.49
N GLU A 157 12.47 7.00 1.88
CA GLU A 157 11.16 7.21 1.26
C GLU A 157 10.11 6.36 2.00
N TRP A 158 8.95 6.94 2.30
CA TRP A 158 7.80 6.17 2.74
C TRP A 158 7.17 5.46 1.53
N CYS A 159 7.11 4.14 1.57
CA CYS A 159 6.70 3.32 0.43
C CYS A 159 5.19 3.09 0.28
N GLY A 160 4.35 3.77 1.06
CA GLY A 160 2.89 3.54 1.01
C GLY A 160 2.38 2.43 1.94
N LEU A 161 3.24 1.83 2.77
CA LEU A 161 2.86 0.84 3.76
C LEU A 161 2.77 1.49 5.15
N LEU A 162 1.62 1.34 5.81
CA LEU A 162 1.33 1.89 7.14
C LEU A 162 0.58 0.87 7.99
N ALA A 163 1.06 0.57 9.19
CA ALA A 163 0.23 -0.06 10.22
C ALA A 163 -0.14 0.97 11.28
N ALA A 164 -1.39 1.01 11.70
CA ALA A 164 -1.86 1.95 12.72
C ALA A 164 -3.20 1.50 13.32
N PRO A 165 -3.60 2.04 14.48
CA PRO A 165 -4.96 1.93 14.97
C PRO A 165 -5.96 2.44 13.93
N ARG A 166 -7.12 1.77 13.82
CA ARG A 166 -8.18 2.14 12.87
C ARG A 166 -8.56 3.62 12.94
N GLN A 167 -8.57 4.22 14.15
CA GLN A 167 -8.90 5.64 14.30
C GLN A 167 -7.95 6.56 13.52
N VAL A 168 -6.66 6.21 13.43
CA VAL A 168 -5.66 6.94 12.66
C VAL A 168 -5.99 6.85 11.18
N THR A 169 -6.12 5.63 10.63
CA THR A 169 -6.37 5.42 9.20
C THR A 169 -7.74 5.94 8.76
N ALA A 170 -8.76 5.89 9.63
CA ALA A 170 -10.08 6.45 9.37
C ALA A 170 -10.11 7.99 9.36
N SER A 171 -9.12 8.66 9.95
CA SER A 171 -9.05 10.13 10.08
C SER A 171 -8.11 10.83 9.09
N LEU A 172 -7.51 10.11 8.15
CA LEU A 172 -6.49 10.63 7.22
C LEU A 172 -6.99 11.73 6.26
N GLY A 173 -8.30 11.95 6.18
CA GLY A 173 -8.89 12.96 5.30
C GLY A 173 -9.06 12.48 3.87
N SER A 174 -9.02 13.42 2.90
CA SER A 174 -9.35 13.15 1.50
C SER A 174 -8.19 13.30 0.51
N GLY A 175 -7.03 13.76 0.98
CA GLY A 175 -5.84 14.05 0.16
C GLY A 175 -4.84 12.90 0.11
N HIS A 176 -3.56 13.27 0.21
CA HIS A 176 -2.46 12.32 0.33
C HIS A 176 -2.36 11.77 1.76
N VAL A 177 -2.04 10.50 1.89
CA VAL A 177 -1.89 9.82 3.19
C VAL A 177 -0.85 10.51 4.07
N PHE A 178 0.33 10.84 3.51
CA PHE A 178 1.39 11.52 4.26
C PHE A 178 0.96 12.87 4.84
N SER A 179 0.04 13.57 4.17
CA SER A 179 -0.51 14.84 4.67
C SER A 179 -1.43 14.61 5.88
N GLY A 180 -2.25 13.55 5.84
CA GLY A 180 -3.11 13.14 6.96
C GLY A 180 -2.32 12.64 8.16
N LEU A 181 -1.15 12.04 7.93
CA LEU A 181 -0.30 11.51 9.00
C LEU A 181 0.44 12.57 9.82
N ARG A 182 0.50 13.83 9.36
CA ARG A 182 1.26 14.90 10.05
C ARG A 182 0.92 15.06 11.53
N SER A 183 -0.35 14.93 11.88
CA SER A 183 -0.80 15.06 13.27
C SER A 183 -0.56 13.80 14.14
N HIS A 184 -0.11 12.72 13.51
CA HIS A 184 0.14 11.45 14.18
C HIS A 184 1.64 11.14 14.32
N LEU A 185 2.51 11.98 13.77
CA LEU A 185 3.97 11.87 13.96
C LEU A 185 4.35 12.33 15.38
N PRO A 186 5.41 11.78 16.00
CA PRO A 186 6.35 10.81 15.40
C PRO A 186 5.80 9.38 15.35
N LEU A 187 6.28 8.58 14.38
CA LEU A 187 5.95 7.17 14.21
C LEU A 187 7.22 6.32 14.09
N ASP A 188 7.12 5.07 14.52
CA ASP A 188 8.14 4.06 14.28
C ASP A 188 8.22 3.69 12.80
N TRP A 189 9.29 3.04 12.41
CA TRP A 189 9.50 2.61 11.05
C TRP A 189 10.35 1.33 10.97
N ILE A 190 10.17 0.60 9.88
CA ILE A 190 11.06 -0.48 9.48
C ILE A 190 11.36 -0.39 7.99
N THR A 191 12.51 -0.92 7.58
CA THR A 191 12.83 -1.07 6.16
C THR A 191 11.99 -2.14 5.52
N VAL A 192 11.57 -1.86 4.28
CA VAL A 192 10.76 -2.77 3.48
C VAL A 192 11.33 -2.80 2.07
N ASP A 193 11.60 -4.00 1.56
CA ASP A 193 11.91 -4.20 0.16
C ASP A 193 10.60 -4.26 -0.65
N CYS A 194 10.45 -3.30 -1.54
CA CYS A 194 9.21 -3.11 -2.28
C CYS A 194 9.47 -2.35 -3.59
N VAL A 195 8.49 -2.38 -4.48
CA VAL A 195 8.45 -1.58 -5.70
C VAL A 195 7.06 -1.00 -5.92
N GLU A 196 6.99 0.29 -6.19
CA GLU A 196 5.79 1.01 -6.60
C GLU A 196 5.71 1.05 -8.13
N VAL A 197 4.50 0.93 -8.67
CA VAL A 197 4.26 0.95 -10.12
C VAL A 197 3.38 2.14 -10.47
N ASP A 198 3.99 3.25 -10.84
CA ASP A 198 3.32 4.51 -11.19
C ASP A 198 3.37 4.83 -12.68
N ASP A 199 4.44 4.43 -13.35
CA ASP A 199 4.70 4.72 -14.75
C ASP A 199 5.28 3.49 -15.50
N PRO A 200 5.53 3.59 -16.82
CA PRO A 200 6.09 2.46 -17.59
C PRO A 200 7.50 2.01 -17.15
N ASP A 201 8.33 2.92 -16.64
CA ASP A 201 9.68 2.57 -16.16
C ASP A 201 9.58 1.79 -14.85
N ASP A 202 8.64 2.18 -13.97
CA ASP A 202 8.31 1.44 -12.76
C ASP A 202 7.82 0.03 -13.07
N LEU A 203 6.98 -0.10 -14.10
CA LEU A 203 6.47 -1.40 -14.54
C LEU A 203 7.60 -2.35 -14.96
N ALA A 204 8.59 -1.84 -15.70
CA ALA A 204 9.77 -2.61 -16.10
C ALA A 204 10.62 -3.01 -14.87
N ARG A 205 10.80 -2.10 -13.90
CA ARG A 205 11.50 -2.38 -12.64
C ARG A 205 10.78 -3.45 -11.82
N ALA A 206 9.45 -3.36 -11.72
CA ALA A 206 8.64 -4.33 -11.00
C ALA A 206 8.75 -5.74 -11.59
N GLY A 207 8.81 -5.87 -12.93
CA GLY A 207 9.07 -7.14 -13.60
C GLY A 207 10.43 -7.73 -13.21
N SER A 208 11.50 -6.92 -13.27
CA SER A 208 12.84 -7.35 -12.85
C SER A 208 12.88 -7.75 -11.38
N TRP A 209 12.25 -6.94 -10.51
CA TRP A 209 12.16 -7.19 -9.07
C TRP A 209 11.43 -8.51 -8.73
N LEU A 210 10.35 -8.84 -9.44
CA LEU A 210 9.65 -10.13 -9.28
C LEU A 210 10.50 -11.30 -9.81
N ALA A 211 11.17 -11.15 -10.94
CA ALA A 211 11.99 -12.21 -11.52
C ALA A 211 13.14 -12.63 -10.58
N GLU A 212 13.79 -11.67 -9.91
CA GLU A 212 14.84 -11.93 -8.94
C GLU A 212 14.33 -12.76 -7.73
N ARG A 213 13.05 -12.60 -7.34
CA ARG A 213 12.43 -13.30 -6.21
C ARG A 213 11.75 -14.60 -6.60
N GLY A 214 11.22 -14.70 -7.82
CA GLY A 214 10.65 -15.93 -8.38
C GLY A 214 11.69 -17.05 -8.59
N GLY A 215 12.96 -16.67 -8.83
CA GLY A 215 14.07 -17.62 -8.91
C GLY A 215 14.46 -18.28 -7.58
N SER A 216 13.99 -17.74 -6.45
CA SER A 216 14.25 -18.28 -5.10
C SER A 216 13.22 -19.31 -4.62
N LEU A 217 12.10 -19.52 -5.34
CA LEU A 217 11.01 -20.43 -4.95
C LEU A 217 11.09 -21.81 -5.64
N SER A 218 12.17 -22.09 -6.39
CA SER A 218 12.39 -23.35 -7.12
C SER A 218 13.56 -24.16 -6.55
N GLY A 219 13.75 -24.12 -5.23
CA GLY A 219 14.78 -24.88 -4.53
C GLY A 219 14.20 -25.78 -3.46
#